data_ae0f751d5bb70546676aa3eb9a527c3f
#
_entry.id   ae0f751d5bb70546676aa3eb9a527c3f
#
_cell.length_a   1.000
_cell.length_b   1.000
_cell.length_c   1.000
_cell.angle_alpha   90.00
_cell.angle_beta   90.00
_cell.angle_gamma   90.00
#
_symmetry.space_group_name_H-M   'P 1'
#
loop_
_entity.id
_entity.type
_entity.pdbx_description
1 polymer ?
#
loop_
_entity_poly.entity_id
_entity_poly.type
_entity_poly.pdbx_seq_one_letter_code
_entity_poly.pdbx_strand_id
1 'polypeptide(L)'
;MKRPRKRASSVAVIDIGSNSVRLVVYEAMARSLITIFNEKALCGLGRDVQSTGLLAEDAVNKALTALRRFRALCRIQQVGRVHAYRNTLAVREPQQEVGRLIPGQ
;
A
#
# COMPACT_ATOMS: atom_id res chain seq x y z
N MET A 1 13.83 15.76 23.12
CA MET A 1 12.91 14.65 22.74
C MET A 1 13.53 13.85 21.62
N LYS A 2 13.62 12.56 21.79
CA LYS A 2 14.18 11.70 20.74
C LYS A 2 13.12 11.42 19.68
N ARG A 3 13.54 11.38 18.42
CA ARG A 3 12.66 10.92 17.35
C ARG A 3 12.31 9.46 17.57
N PRO A 4 11.04 9.06 17.29
CA PRO A 4 10.70 7.66 17.30
C PRO A 4 11.61 6.89 16.34
N ARG A 5 12.13 5.78 16.78
CA ARG A 5 12.94 4.91 15.91
C ARG A 5 12.03 3.96 15.16
N LYS A 6 12.35 3.74 13.89
CA LYS A 6 11.67 2.68 13.14
C LYS A 6 12.00 1.33 13.75
N ARG A 7 11.03 0.45 13.75
CA ARG A 7 11.24 -0.93 14.19
C ARG A 7 11.90 -1.70 13.07
N ALA A 8 13.18 -2.03 13.24
CA ALA A 8 13.96 -2.70 12.21
C ALA A 8 13.38 -4.07 11.81
N SER A 9 12.69 -4.72 12.73
CA SER A 9 12.08 -6.03 12.50
C SER A 9 10.70 -5.97 11.86
N SER A 10 10.15 -4.78 11.62
CA SER A 10 8.81 -4.64 11.06
C SER A 10 8.88 -4.32 9.58
N VAL A 11 7.95 -4.91 8.83
CA VAL A 11 7.82 -4.75 7.38
C VAL A 11 6.37 -4.54 7.04
N ALA A 12 6.09 -3.53 6.25
CA ALA A 12 4.77 -3.32 5.68
C ALA A 12 4.77 -3.76 4.22
N VAL A 13 3.73 -4.45 3.83
CA VAL A 13 3.51 -4.85 2.45
C VAL A 13 2.21 -4.20 1.98
N ILE A 14 2.29 -3.44 0.90
CA ILE A 14 1.12 -2.84 0.26
C ILE A 14 0.91 -3.58 -1.05
N ASP A 15 -0.26 -4.18 -1.18
CA ASP A 15 -0.66 -4.91 -2.38
C ASP A 15 -1.71 -4.12 -3.13
N ILE A 16 -1.40 -3.74 -4.35
CA ILE A 16 -2.28 -2.96 -5.20
C ILE A 16 -2.89 -3.88 -6.23
N GLY A 17 -4.13 -4.25 -6.01
CA GLY A 17 -4.87 -5.12 -6.90
C GLY A 17 -5.89 -4.38 -7.75
N SER A 18 -6.61 -5.11 -8.57
CA SER A 18 -7.63 -4.54 -9.46
C SER A 18 -8.86 -4.04 -8.71
N ASN A 19 -9.15 -4.59 -7.55
CA ASN A 19 -10.35 -4.25 -6.80
C ASN A 19 -10.06 -3.60 -5.46
N SER A 20 -8.91 -3.86 -4.89
CA SER A 20 -8.59 -3.38 -3.54
C SER A 20 -7.11 -3.07 -3.40
N VAL A 21 -6.81 -2.22 -2.45
CA VAL A 21 -5.45 -1.96 -1.97
C VAL A 21 -5.39 -2.44 -0.53
N ARG A 22 -4.39 -3.23 -0.21
CA ARG A 22 -4.24 -3.82 1.13
C ARG A 22 -2.91 -3.44 1.75
N LEU A 23 -2.94 -3.11 3.02
CA LEU A 23 -1.75 -2.94 3.85
C LEU A 23 -1.69 -4.07 4.86
N VAL A 24 -0.57 -4.77 4.91
CA VAL A 24 -0.29 -5.74 5.97
C VAL A 24 1.05 -5.38 6.60
N VAL A 25 1.07 -5.30 7.91
CA VAL A 25 2.31 -5.05 8.66
C VAL A 25 2.68 -6.32 9.39
N TYR A 26 3.90 -6.76 9.17
CA TYR A 26 4.48 -7.94 9.81
C TYR A 26 5.59 -7.53 10.76
N GLU A 27 5.77 -8.30 11.80
CA GLU A 27 6.92 -8.15 12.68
C GLU A 27 7.61 -9.50 12.83
N ALA A 28 8.93 -9.48 12.69
CA ALA A 28 9.73 -10.68 12.90
C ALA A 28 9.84 -10.96 14.41
N MET A 29 9.41 -12.14 14.81
CA MET A 29 9.50 -12.59 16.19
C MET A 29 10.25 -13.91 16.21
N ALA A 30 11.50 -13.88 16.63
CA ALA A 30 12.37 -15.05 16.58
C ALA A 30 12.49 -15.58 15.14
N ARG A 31 11.90 -16.72 14.82
CA ARG A 31 11.99 -17.35 13.51
C ARG A 31 10.71 -17.25 12.68
N SER A 32 9.75 -16.46 13.14
CA SER A 32 8.48 -16.35 12.46
C SER A 32 8.11 -14.91 12.22
N LEU A 33 7.24 -14.68 11.22
CA LEU A 33 6.61 -13.40 10.98
C LEU A 33 5.22 -13.43 11.59
N ILE A 34 4.89 -12.38 12.31
CA ILE A 34 3.57 -12.23 12.91
C ILE A 34 2.91 -11.03 12.25
N THR A 35 1.67 -11.22 11.80
CA THR A 35 0.86 -10.10 11.30
C THR A 35 0.37 -9.30 12.48
N ILE A 36 0.76 -8.03 12.55
CA ILE A 36 0.34 -7.14 13.62
C ILE A 36 -0.71 -6.13 13.17
N PHE A 37 -0.92 -5.98 11.86
CA PHE A 37 -1.92 -5.07 11.33
C PHE A 37 -2.30 -5.49 9.92
N ASN A 38 -3.58 -5.31 9.57
CA ASN A 38 -4.09 -5.63 8.24
C ASN A 38 -5.29 -4.74 7.94
N GLU A 39 -5.21 -3.99 6.86
CA GLU A 39 -6.31 -3.14 6.41
C GLU A 39 -6.46 -3.25 4.90
N LYS A 40 -7.71 -3.29 4.45
CA LYS A 40 -8.05 -3.40 3.05
C LYS A 40 -8.98 -2.26 2.66
N ALA A 41 -8.72 -1.62 1.53
CA ALA A 41 -9.58 -0.59 0.97
C ALA A 41 -10.08 -1.02 -0.41
N LEU A 42 -11.39 -1.03 -0.61
CA LEU A 42 -11.98 -1.35 -1.91
C LEU A 42 -11.92 -0.09 -2.79
N CYS A 43 -11.28 -0.19 -3.94
CA CYS A 43 -11.06 0.95 -4.82
C CYS A 43 -11.64 0.75 -6.22
N GLY A 44 -11.69 -0.49 -6.71
CA GLY A 44 -12.22 -0.79 -8.02
C GLY A 44 -11.36 -0.29 -9.16
N LEU A 45 -10.04 -0.34 -9.03
CA LEU A 45 -9.12 0.19 -10.05
C LEU A 45 -9.30 -0.46 -11.41
N GLY A 46 -9.65 -1.75 -11.45
CA GLY A 46 -9.82 -2.48 -12.69
C GLY A 46 -11.21 -2.36 -13.32
N ARG A 47 -12.11 -1.59 -12.71
CA ARG A 47 -13.52 -1.59 -13.07
C ARG A 47 -13.78 -1.35 -14.56
N ASP A 48 -13.17 -0.35 -15.15
CA ASP A 48 -13.45 0.05 -16.52
C ASP A 48 -12.28 -0.16 -17.47
N VAL A 49 -11.22 -0.83 -17.03
CA VAL A 49 -10.01 -0.96 -17.84
C VAL A 49 -10.25 -1.76 -19.11
N GLN A 50 -11.05 -2.81 -19.04
CA GLN A 50 -11.31 -3.66 -20.20
C GLN A 50 -12.12 -2.94 -21.28
N SER A 51 -13.00 -2.04 -20.90
CA SER A 51 -13.84 -1.34 -21.85
C SER A 51 -13.21 -0.05 -22.39
N THR A 52 -12.51 0.68 -21.54
CA THR A 52 -11.95 1.99 -21.91
C THR A 52 -10.43 1.97 -22.07
N GLY A 53 -9.75 0.97 -21.53
CA GLY A 53 -8.29 0.94 -21.46
C GLY A 53 -7.72 1.90 -20.43
N LEU A 54 -8.56 2.62 -19.69
CA LEU A 54 -8.15 3.61 -18.72
C LEU A 54 -8.71 3.28 -17.33
N LEU A 55 -8.00 3.73 -16.31
CA LEU A 55 -8.48 3.63 -14.95
C LEU A 55 -9.52 4.71 -14.69
N ALA A 56 -10.59 4.34 -13.98
CA ALA A 56 -11.61 5.30 -13.61
C ALA A 56 -11.04 6.32 -12.62
N GLU A 57 -11.33 7.60 -12.83
CA GLU A 57 -10.79 8.67 -12.01
C GLU A 57 -11.17 8.54 -10.53
N ASP A 58 -12.43 8.19 -10.26
CA ASP A 58 -12.88 8.01 -8.88
C ASP A 58 -12.16 6.83 -8.19
N ALA A 59 -11.89 5.77 -8.94
CA ALA A 59 -11.15 4.61 -8.42
C ALA A 59 -9.70 4.99 -8.08
N VAL A 60 -9.06 5.76 -8.95
CA VAL A 60 -7.70 6.27 -8.69
C VAL A 60 -7.69 7.13 -7.45
N ASN A 61 -8.66 8.03 -7.31
CA ASN A 61 -8.74 8.91 -6.14
C ASN A 61 -8.95 8.11 -4.84
N LYS A 62 -9.76 7.06 -4.87
CA LYS A 62 -9.93 6.16 -3.72
C LYS A 62 -8.63 5.44 -3.38
N ALA A 63 -7.93 4.95 -4.38
CA ALA A 63 -6.66 4.27 -4.17
C ALA A 63 -5.61 5.20 -3.58
N LEU A 64 -5.50 6.42 -4.10
CA LEU A 64 -4.55 7.40 -3.59
C LEU A 64 -4.86 7.80 -2.15
N THR A 65 -6.14 7.95 -1.83
CA THR A 65 -6.57 8.23 -0.45
C THR A 65 -6.18 7.08 0.48
N ALA A 66 -6.41 5.85 0.05
CA ALA A 66 -6.03 4.67 0.83
C ALA A 66 -4.52 4.60 1.04
N LEU A 67 -3.74 4.89 0.00
CA LEU A 67 -2.28 4.84 0.09
C LEU A 67 -1.73 5.93 1.01
N ARG A 68 -2.32 7.12 1.01
CA ARG A 68 -1.96 8.17 1.96
C ARG A 68 -2.23 7.74 3.40
N ARG A 69 -3.37 7.10 3.62
CA ARG A 69 -3.71 6.54 4.93
C ARG A 69 -2.72 5.45 5.34
N PHE A 70 -2.38 4.55 4.42
CA PHE A 70 -1.42 3.47 4.69
C PHE A 70 -0.04 4.03 5.04
N ARG A 71 0.39 5.07 4.34
CA ARG A 71 1.65 5.75 4.64
C ARG A 71 1.63 6.34 6.06
N ALA A 72 0.54 6.99 6.43
CA ALA A 72 0.40 7.56 7.78
C ALA A 72 0.41 6.46 8.83
N LEU A 73 -0.28 5.35 8.59
CA LEU A 73 -0.30 4.21 9.50
C LEU A 73 1.09 3.59 9.67
N CYS A 74 1.85 3.48 8.60
CA CYS A 74 3.22 2.97 8.67
C CYS A 74 4.12 3.89 9.51
N ARG A 75 3.93 5.20 9.40
CA ARG A 75 4.67 6.16 10.23
C ARG A 75 4.29 6.05 11.70
N ILE A 76 3.00 5.95 11.99
CA ILE A 76 2.52 5.81 13.36
C ILE A 76 3.06 4.54 14.00
N GLN A 77 3.10 3.46 13.25
CA GLN A 77 3.59 2.17 13.72
C GLN A 77 5.10 2.04 13.64
N GLN A 78 5.79 3.05 13.13
CA GLN A 78 7.25 3.06 13.02
C GLN A 78 7.80 1.86 12.24
N VAL A 79 7.13 1.54 11.13
CA VAL A 79 7.51 0.42 10.28
C VAL A 79 8.91 0.62 9.72
N GLY A 80 9.74 -0.42 9.78
CA GLY A 80 11.12 -0.37 9.32
C GLY A 80 11.26 -0.30 7.81
N ARG A 81 10.46 -1.08 7.09
CA ARG A 81 10.47 -1.14 5.62
C ARG A 81 9.07 -1.19 5.08
N VAL A 82 8.89 -0.58 3.91
CA VAL A 82 7.62 -0.63 3.19
C VAL A 82 7.90 -1.16 1.78
N HIS A 83 7.19 -2.20 1.39
CA HIS A 83 7.22 -2.75 0.04
C HIS A 83 5.84 -2.63 -0.59
N ALA A 84 5.79 -2.14 -1.81
CA ALA A 84 4.54 -2.05 -2.54
C ALA A 84 4.62 -2.92 -3.79
N TYR A 85 3.58 -3.70 -4.01
CA TYR A 85 3.44 -4.56 -5.17
C TYR A 85 2.15 -4.26 -5.89
N ARG A 86 2.20 -4.27 -7.20
CA ARG A 86 0.98 -4.34 -8.00
C ARG A 86 0.92 -5.74 -8.57
N ASN A 87 -0.25 -6.34 -8.51
CA ASN A 87 -0.37 -7.72 -8.94
C ASN A 87 -1.28 -7.87 -10.15
N THR A 88 -1.68 -6.79 -10.82
CA THR A 88 -2.60 -6.88 -11.94
C THR A 88 -2.21 -5.99 -13.10
N LEU A 89 -2.78 -6.31 -14.27
CA LEU A 89 -2.66 -5.51 -15.47
C LEU A 89 -3.45 -4.20 -15.38
N ALA A 90 -4.31 -4.06 -14.38
CA ALA A 90 -5.20 -2.92 -14.26
C ALA A 90 -4.47 -1.64 -13.86
N VAL A 91 -3.29 -1.75 -13.24
CA VAL A 91 -2.57 -0.59 -12.72
C VAL A 91 -1.39 -0.29 -13.60
N ARG A 92 -1.61 0.36 -14.73
CA ARG A 92 -0.52 0.72 -15.65
C ARG A 92 -0.10 2.17 -15.56
N GLU A 93 -1.06 3.08 -15.69
CA GLU A 93 -0.74 4.50 -15.84
C GLU A 93 -0.48 5.24 -14.54
N PRO A 94 -1.27 5.07 -13.49
CA PRO A 94 -1.07 5.85 -12.25
C PRO A 94 0.06 5.38 -11.38
N GLN A 95 0.89 4.47 -11.86
CA GLN A 95 1.96 3.89 -11.05
C GLN A 95 2.95 4.91 -10.51
N GLN A 96 3.25 5.93 -11.32
CA GLN A 96 4.18 6.96 -10.90
C GLN A 96 3.64 7.75 -9.71
N GLU A 97 2.33 8.05 -9.73
CA GLU A 97 1.71 8.74 -8.61
C GLU A 97 1.66 7.87 -7.37
N VAL A 98 1.33 6.60 -7.54
CA VAL A 98 1.35 5.62 -6.44
C VAL A 98 2.75 5.54 -5.86
N GLY A 99 3.77 5.45 -6.70
CA GLY A 99 5.15 5.39 -6.26
C GLY A 99 5.59 6.62 -5.46
N ARG A 100 5.07 7.79 -5.79
CA ARG A 100 5.37 9.02 -5.06
C ARG A 100 4.82 9.02 -3.64
N LEU A 101 3.74 8.28 -3.40
CA LEU A 101 3.10 8.21 -2.09
C LEU A 101 3.78 7.23 -1.16
N ILE A 102 4.66 6.39 -1.68
CA ILE A 102 5.34 5.35 -0.93
C ILE A 102 6.85 5.62 -1.03
N PRO A 103 7.39 6.46 -0.16
CA PRO A 103 8.82 6.79 -0.22
C PRO A 103 9.69 5.59 0.14
N GLY A 104 10.87 5.52 -0.45
CA GLY A 104 11.84 4.49 -0.14
C GLY A 104 11.67 3.20 -0.93
N GLN A 105 10.85 3.21 -1.96
CA GLN A 105 10.70 2.07 -2.86
C GLN A 105 11.74 2.05 -3.95
#